data_dc58231776364e0037b703cef3f06568
#
_entry.id   dc58231776364e0037b703cef3f06568
#
_cell.length_a   1.000
_cell.length_b   1.000
_cell.length_c   1.000
_cell.angle_alpha   90.00
_cell.angle_beta   90.00
_cell.angle_gamma   90.00
#
_symmetry.space_group_name_H-M   'P 1'
#
loop_
_entity.id
_entity.type
_entity.pdbx_description
1 polymer ?
#
loop_
_entity_poly.entity_id
_entity_poly.type
_entity_poly.pdbx_seq_one_letter_code
_entity_poly.pdbx_strand_id
1 'polypeptide(L)'
;AHNENKTEYGVAVNKGDNAEFITAFNNGLKKLKESGKYDEIINKYTTNASENSEATSILGLIKTNWHTLATGLWNTIVLTVVALIFASLIGIIFGLMKTSQNNIVQAIAGFYIDIIRGVPLIVLTFFIYFGIPQAFEITMQPFVAGVITLSLNASAYIAEIIRGGIQAVDKGQYEACMSLGLPYSKSMRKVILPQAIRIMVPSFINQFVITLKDTSILSIIGIAELTQTG
;
A
#
# COMPACT_ATOMS: atom_id res chain seq x y z
N ALA A 1 -29.90 -9.21 33.04
CA ALA A 1 -29.78 -7.77 33.33
C ALA A 1 -28.96 -7.15 32.19
N HIS A 2 -29.64 -6.57 31.20
CA HIS A 2 -29.00 -5.78 30.14
C HIS A 2 -28.59 -4.45 30.74
N ASN A 3 -27.31 -4.18 30.79
CA ASN A 3 -26.76 -2.88 31.14
C ASN A 3 -26.82 -2.03 29.86
N GLU A 4 -27.88 -1.26 29.70
CA GLU A 4 -27.95 -0.22 28.68
C GLU A 4 -26.89 0.83 29.04
N ASN A 5 -25.80 0.90 28.27
CA ASN A 5 -24.84 2.00 28.32
C ASN A 5 -25.57 3.30 27.91
N LYS A 6 -26.16 4.00 28.88
CA LYS A 6 -26.65 5.36 28.68
C LYS A 6 -25.46 6.26 28.52
N THR A 7 -25.17 6.66 27.29
CA THR A 7 -24.20 7.70 27.00
C THR A 7 -24.82 9.05 27.37
N GLU A 8 -24.30 9.71 28.39
CA GLU A 8 -24.76 11.06 28.77
C GLU A 8 -23.96 12.09 27.96
N TYR A 9 -24.67 12.94 27.25
CA TYR A 9 -24.08 14.07 26.54
C TYR A 9 -24.35 15.34 27.33
N GLY A 10 -23.33 16.16 27.56
CA GLY A 10 -23.42 17.43 28.27
C GLY A 10 -22.85 18.58 27.44
N VAL A 11 -23.42 19.77 27.60
CA VAL A 11 -22.87 21.02 27.09
C VAL A 11 -22.00 21.65 28.18
N ALA A 12 -20.70 21.84 27.91
CA ALA A 12 -19.77 22.48 28.81
C ALA A 12 -19.59 23.95 28.41
N VAL A 13 -19.58 24.84 29.39
CA VAL A 13 -19.26 26.26 29.22
C VAL A 13 -18.20 26.69 30.24
N ASN A 14 -17.48 27.78 29.99
CA ASN A 14 -16.49 28.31 30.92
C ASN A 14 -17.12 28.63 32.28
N LYS A 15 -16.42 28.28 33.36
CA LYS A 15 -16.88 28.51 34.73
C LYS A 15 -17.00 30.00 35.00
N GLY A 16 -18.23 30.47 35.25
CA GLY A 16 -18.55 31.88 35.57
C GLY A 16 -19.12 32.70 34.41
N ASP A 17 -19.04 32.20 33.16
CA ASP A 17 -19.65 32.84 31.98
C ASP A 17 -20.86 32.06 31.49
N ASN A 18 -21.91 32.79 31.02
CA ASN A 18 -23.06 32.22 30.34
C ASN A 18 -24.05 31.38 31.19
N ALA A 19 -24.25 31.70 32.49
CA ALA A 19 -25.28 31.06 33.33
C ALA A 19 -26.69 31.20 32.70
N GLU A 20 -26.98 32.33 32.04
CA GLU A 20 -28.24 32.59 31.32
C GLU A 20 -28.39 31.63 30.12
N PHE A 21 -27.29 31.33 29.39
CA PHE A 21 -27.32 30.38 28.28
C PHE A 21 -27.63 28.97 28.75
N ILE A 22 -27.01 28.51 29.85
CA ILE A 22 -27.29 27.19 30.41
C ILE A 22 -28.77 27.08 30.85
N THR A 23 -29.28 28.13 31.48
CA THR A 23 -30.66 28.17 31.92
C THR A 23 -31.64 28.14 30.72
N ALA A 24 -31.35 28.95 29.69
CA ALA A 24 -32.14 28.98 28.47
C ALA A 24 -32.08 27.64 27.72
N PHE A 25 -30.90 27.01 27.64
CA PHE A 25 -30.69 25.69 27.03
C PHE A 25 -31.47 24.60 27.77
N ASN A 26 -31.36 24.55 29.10
CA ASN A 26 -32.08 23.56 29.91
C ASN A 26 -33.61 23.74 29.83
N ASN A 27 -34.10 24.98 29.82
CA ASN A 27 -35.52 25.27 29.66
C ASN A 27 -36.02 24.91 28.25
N GLY A 28 -35.19 25.15 27.21
CA GLY A 28 -35.49 24.73 25.85
C GLY A 28 -35.56 23.21 25.70
N LEU A 29 -34.58 22.50 26.27
CA LEU A 29 -34.53 21.03 26.27
C LEU A 29 -35.73 20.43 27.03
N LYS A 30 -36.13 21.05 28.17
CA LYS A 30 -37.30 20.63 28.92
C LYS A 30 -38.58 20.79 28.11
N LYS A 31 -38.77 21.92 27.44
CA LYS A 31 -39.91 22.15 26.54
C LYS A 31 -39.96 21.19 25.37
N LEU A 32 -38.79 20.85 24.82
CA LEU A 32 -38.65 19.88 23.72
C LEU A 32 -39.07 18.46 24.17
N LYS A 33 -38.70 18.07 25.39
CA LYS A 33 -39.11 16.79 25.99
C LYS A 33 -40.62 16.76 26.30
N GLU A 34 -41.13 17.83 26.88
CA GLU A 34 -42.58 17.96 27.21
C GLU A 34 -43.47 18.00 25.95
N SER A 35 -42.97 18.52 24.84
CA SER A 35 -43.73 18.58 23.57
C SER A 35 -43.67 17.28 22.76
N GLY A 36 -42.92 16.25 23.20
CA GLY A 36 -42.72 15.00 22.47
C GLY A 36 -41.80 15.11 21.24
N LYS A 37 -41.39 16.32 20.83
CA LYS A 37 -40.51 16.53 19.70
C LYS A 37 -39.13 15.95 19.92
N TYR A 38 -38.66 15.88 21.17
CA TYR A 38 -37.41 15.25 21.49
C TYR A 38 -37.42 13.77 21.12
N ASP A 39 -38.48 13.07 21.50
CA ASP A 39 -38.62 11.62 21.21
C ASP A 39 -38.86 11.38 19.71
N GLU A 40 -39.55 12.27 19.02
CA GLU A 40 -39.74 12.25 17.56
C GLU A 40 -38.36 12.36 16.84
N ILE A 41 -37.54 13.34 17.26
CA ILE A 41 -36.21 13.52 16.68
C ILE A 41 -35.31 12.31 16.99
N ILE A 42 -35.27 11.88 18.26
CA ILE A 42 -34.45 10.69 18.63
C ILE A 42 -34.94 9.48 17.86
N ASN A 43 -36.23 9.20 17.80
CA ASN A 43 -36.75 8.08 17.04
C ASN A 43 -36.44 8.17 15.55
N LYS A 44 -36.50 9.33 14.94
CA LYS A 44 -36.13 9.54 13.54
C LYS A 44 -34.66 9.16 13.25
N TYR A 45 -33.77 9.41 14.19
CA TYR A 45 -32.34 9.12 14.01
C TYR A 45 -31.91 7.77 14.60
N THR A 46 -32.62 7.24 15.60
CA THR A 46 -32.32 5.91 16.20
C THR A 46 -33.09 4.79 15.53
N THR A 47 -34.29 5.02 14.98
CA THR A 47 -35.01 3.98 14.21
C THR A 47 -34.30 3.69 12.89
N ASN A 48 -33.69 4.71 12.26
CA ASN A 48 -32.76 4.48 11.15
C ASN A 48 -31.49 3.70 11.57
N ALA A 49 -31.12 3.72 12.85
CA ALA A 49 -30.01 2.91 13.38
C ALA A 49 -30.43 1.46 13.67
N SER A 50 -31.71 1.19 13.97
CA SER A 50 -32.23 -0.18 14.21
C SER A 50 -32.60 -0.91 12.91
N GLU A 51 -33.08 -0.20 11.87
CA GLU A 51 -33.24 -0.77 10.52
C GLU A 51 -31.86 -1.03 9.87
N ASN A 52 -30.81 -0.34 10.31
CA ASN A 52 -29.42 -0.59 9.92
C ASN A 52 -28.73 -1.72 10.72
N SER A 53 -29.43 -2.47 11.58
CA SER A 53 -28.81 -3.57 12.33
C SER A 53 -28.39 -4.75 11.41
N GLU A 54 -29.03 -4.94 10.27
CA GLU A 54 -28.52 -5.84 9.20
C GLU A 54 -27.36 -5.19 8.43
N ALA A 55 -27.34 -3.88 8.28
CA ALA A 55 -26.24 -3.14 7.65
C ALA A 55 -24.98 -3.02 8.55
N THR A 56 -25.12 -3.16 9.86
CA THR A 56 -23.99 -3.23 10.82
C THR A 56 -23.39 -4.63 10.94
N SER A 57 -24.02 -5.66 10.39
CA SER A 57 -23.38 -6.95 10.20
C SER A 57 -22.28 -6.84 9.14
N ILE A 58 -21.13 -7.47 9.36
CA ILE A 58 -20.00 -7.51 8.39
C ILE A 58 -20.52 -7.93 7.00
N LEU A 59 -21.41 -8.92 6.96
CA LEU A 59 -22.03 -9.38 5.70
C LEU A 59 -22.94 -8.31 5.07
N GLY A 60 -23.64 -7.52 5.86
CA GLY A 60 -24.48 -6.41 5.40
C GLY A 60 -23.61 -5.29 4.80
N LEU A 61 -22.52 -4.92 5.47
CA LEU A 61 -21.58 -3.90 4.98
C LEU A 61 -20.94 -4.32 3.65
N ILE A 62 -20.50 -5.57 3.55
CA ILE A 62 -19.94 -6.13 2.30
C ILE A 62 -20.98 -6.09 1.18
N LYS A 63 -22.23 -6.49 1.45
CA LYS A 63 -23.31 -6.53 0.46
C LYS A 63 -23.71 -5.13 -0.03
N THR A 64 -23.72 -4.15 0.87
CA THR A 64 -24.09 -2.76 0.54
C THR A 64 -22.95 -2.07 -0.22
N ASN A 65 -21.70 -2.33 0.15
CA ASN A 65 -20.52 -1.66 -0.43
C ASN A 65 -19.77 -2.51 -1.47
N TRP A 66 -20.40 -3.60 -1.94
CA TRP A 66 -19.75 -4.55 -2.87
C TRP A 66 -19.09 -3.90 -4.08
N HIS A 67 -19.77 -2.95 -4.73
CA HIS A 67 -19.22 -2.25 -5.88
C HIS A 67 -17.96 -1.43 -5.54
N THR A 68 -17.98 -0.75 -4.41
CA THR A 68 -16.85 0.06 -3.94
C THR A 68 -15.65 -0.82 -3.60
N LEU A 69 -15.89 -1.91 -2.87
CA LEU A 69 -14.86 -2.90 -2.54
C LEU A 69 -14.28 -3.58 -3.78
N ALA A 70 -15.13 -3.96 -4.72
CA ALA A 70 -14.70 -4.58 -5.97
C ALA A 70 -13.86 -3.61 -6.82
N THR A 71 -14.24 -2.34 -6.88
CA THR A 71 -13.47 -1.31 -7.58
C THR A 71 -12.13 -1.05 -6.91
N GLY A 72 -12.10 -0.96 -5.58
CA GLY A 72 -10.85 -0.82 -4.81
C GLY A 72 -9.92 -2.01 -5.02
N LEU A 73 -10.45 -3.24 -4.97
CA LEU A 73 -9.69 -4.45 -5.24
C LEU A 73 -9.13 -4.47 -6.67
N TRP A 74 -9.94 -4.08 -7.66
CA TRP A 74 -9.51 -3.98 -9.05
C TRP A 74 -8.36 -2.98 -9.20
N ASN A 75 -8.48 -1.80 -8.61
CA ASN A 75 -7.43 -0.78 -8.63
C ASN A 75 -6.14 -1.28 -7.98
N THR A 76 -6.24 -1.99 -6.84
CA THR A 76 -5.10 -2.63 -6.18
C THR A 76 -4.40 -3.62 -7.12
N ILE A 77 -5.14 -4.49 -7.79
CA ILE A 77 -4.60 -5.50 -8.71
C ILE A 77 -3.94 -4.84 -9.91
N VAL A 78 -4.62 -3.89 -10.56
CA VAL A 78 -4.10 -3.19 -11.74
C VAL A 78 -2.81 -2.43 -11.38
N LEU A 79 -2.83 -1.68 -10.28
CA LEU A 79 -1.66 -0.94 -9.80
C LEU A 79 -0.48 -1.87 -9.53
N THR A 80 -0.72 -2.99 -8.85
CA THR A 80 0.31 -3.99 -8.54
C THR A 80 0.89 -4.62 -9.80
N VAL A 81 0.05 -5.06 -10.73
CA VAL A 81 0.50 -5.73 -11.96
C VAL A 81 1.30 -4.77 -12.83
N VAL A 82 0.80 -3.56 -13.04
CA VAL A 82 1.50 -2.54 -13.85
C VAL A 82 2.84 -2.19 -13.21
N ALA A 83 2.86 -1.94 -11.91
CA ALA A 83 4.10 -1.64 -11.19
C ALA A 83 5.11 -2.80 -11.27
N LEU A 84 4.68 -4.05 -11.13
CA LEU A 84 5.57 -5.22 -11.20
C LEU A 84 6.13 -5.47 -12.60
N ILE A 85 5.40 -5.14 -13.66
CA ILE A 85 5.94 -5.20 -15.03
C ILE A 85 7.14 -4.27 -15.15
N PHE A 86 6.98 -2.99 -14.77
CA PHE A 86 8.09 -2.04 -14.81
C PHE A 86 9.20 -2.38 -13.81
N ALA A 87 8.83 -2.80 -12.60
CA ALA A 87 9.78 -3.26 -11.60
C ALA A 87 10.63 -4.43 -12.09
N SER A 88 10.01 -5.39 -12.80
CA SER A 88 10.72 -6.54 -13.34
C SER A 88 11.73 -6.12 -14.42
N LEU A 89 11.34 -5.23 -15.33
CA LEU A 89 12.23 -4.72 -16.36
C LEU A 89 13.47 -4.02 -15.75
N ILE A 90 13.21 -3.08 -14.84
CA ILE A 90 14.28 -2.34 -14.16
C ILE A 90 15.12 -3.28 -13.27
N GLY A 91 14.46 -4.14 -12.49
CA GLY A 91 15.11 -5.07 -11.58
C GLY A 91 15.99 -6.10 -12.27
N ILE A 92 15.59 -6.60 -13.44
CA ILE A 92 16.44 -7.50 -14.26
C ILE A 92 17.70 -6.78 -14.70
N ILE A 93 17.59 -5.54 -15.19
CA ILE A 93 18.73 -4.75 -15.62
C ILE A 93 19.71 -4.56 -14.45
N PHE A 94 19.26 -4.01 -13.34
CA PHE A 94 20.14 -3.75 -12.19
C PHE A 94 20.62 -5.03 -11.49
N GLY A 95 19.81 -6.08 -11.46
CA GLY A 95 20.21 -7.38 -10.93
C GLY A 95 21.34 -8.03 -11.72
N LEU A 96 21.24 -8.01 -13.05
CA LEU A 96 22.32 -8.50 -13.92
C LEU A 96 23.56 -7.60 -13.86
N MET A 97 23.40 -6.28 -13.81
CA MET A 97 24.50 -5.34 -13.59
C MET A 97 25.24 -5.63 -12.27
N LYS A 98 24.50 -5.95 -11.21
CA LYS A 98 25.08 -6.27 -9.88
C LYS A 98 25.88 -7.58 -9.87
N THR A 99 25.63 -8.48 -10.83
CA THR A 99 26.39 -9.74 -10.99
C THR A 99 27.50 -9.64 -12.06
N SER A 100 27.70 -8.46 -12.63
CA SER A 100 28.74 -8.20 -13.64
C SER A 100 30.15 -8.37 -13.05
N GLN A 101 31.09 -8.77 -13.90
CA GLN A 101 32.52 -8.79 -13.54
C GLN A 101 33.15 -7.39 -13.54
N ASN A 102 32.50 -6.39 -14.10
CA ASN A 102 32.96 -5.01 -14.12
C ASN A 102 32.56 -4.29 -12.82
N ASN A 103 33.57 -3.91 -12.03
CA ASN A 103 33.39 -3.26 -10.74
C ASN A 103 32.60 -1.93 -10.83
N ILE A 104 32.75 -1.17 -11.92
CA ILE A 104 32.05 0.09 -12.12
C ILE A 104 30.55 -0.17 -12.33
N VAL A 105 30.21 -1.13 -13.18
CA VAL A 105 28.81 -1.53 -13.44
C VAL A 105 28.16 -2.07 -12.17
N GLN A 106 28.89 -2.88 -11.41
CA GLN A 106 28.45 -3.41 -10.13
C GLN A 106 28.21 -2.30 -9.08
N ALA A 107 29.11 -1.30 -9.03
CA ALA A 107 28.98 -0.17 -8.10
C ALA A 107 27.76 0.71 -8.42
N ILE A 108 27.52 1.00 -9.71
CA ILE A 108 26.33 1.78 -10.14
C ILE A 108 25.05 1.06 -9.74
N ALA A 109 24.97 -0.25 -10.02
CA ALA A 109 23.80 -1.04 -9.63
C ALA A 109 23.64 -1.10 -8.11
N GLY A 110 24.73 -1.25 -7.36
CA GLY A 110 24.71 -1.21 -5.90
C GLY A 110 24.18 0.09 -5.37
N PHE A 111 24.69 1.20 -5.85
CA PHE A 111 24.25 2.54 -5.44
C PHE A 111 22.73 2.73 -5.63
N TYR A 112 22.21 2.36 -6.80
CA TYR A 112 20.75 2.40 -7.06
C TYR A 112 19.97 1.55 -6.06
N ILE A 113 20.36 0.29 -5.91
CA ILE A 113 19.67 -0.67 -5.05
C ILE A 113 19.69 -0.20 -3.59
N ASP A 114 20.85 0.25 -3.10
CA ASP A 114 21.05 0.66 -1.72
C ASP A 114 20.26 1.93 -1.39
N ILE A 115 20.23 2.91 -2.31
CA ILE A 115 19.41 4.13 -2.13
C ILE A 115 17.92 3.79 -2.05
N ILE A 116 17.40 3.05 -3.04
CA ILE A 116 15.96 2.78 -3.11
C ILE A 116 15.51 1.95 -1.91
N ARG A 117 16.30 0.96 -1.49
CA ARG A 117 15.96 0.13 -0.32
C ARG A 117 16.23 0.81 1.02
N GLY A 118 17.10 1.82 1.04
CA GLY A 118 17.38 2.61 2.24
C GLY A 118 16.33 3.67 2.55
N VAL A 119 15.50 4.05 1.57
CA VAL A 119 14.43 5.04 1.75
C VAL A 119 13.11 4.34 2.10
N PRO A 120 12.42 4.71 3.18
CA PRO A 120 11.08 4.21 3.48
C PRO A 120 10.12 4.48 2.32
N LEU A 121 9.27 3.50 2.00
CA LEU A 121 8.35 3.60 0.85
C LEU A 121 7.46 4.86 0.91
N ILE A 122 6.97 5.22 2.09
CA ILE A 122 6.16 6.42 2.29
C ILE A 122 6.91 7.70 1.92
N VAL A 123 8.20 7.79 2.25
CA VAL A 123 9.06 8.94 1.92
C VAL A 123 9.30 9.00 0.41
N LEU A 124 9.55 7.86 -0.21
CA LEU A 124 9.68 7.75 -1.66
C LEU A 124 8.39 8.18 -2.37
N THR A 125 7.22 7.79 -1.84
CA THR A 125 5.90 8.18 -2.35
C THR A 125 5.73 9.70 -2.34
N PHE A 126 6.03 10.36 -1.21
CA PHE A 126 5.93 11.80 -1.09
C PHE A 126 6.93 12.53 -1.98
N PHE A 127 8.14 12.03 -2.10
CA PHE A 127 9.14 12.62 -2.99
C PHE A 127 8.69 12.57 -4.45
N ILE A 128 8.14 11.44 -4.90
CA ILE A 128 7.66 11.29 -6.28
C ILE A 128 6.40 12.10 -6.53
N TYR A 129 5.45 12.09 -5.60
CA TYR A 129 4.15 12.73 -5.83
C TYR A 129 4.16 14.25 -5.60
N PHE A 130 4.93 14.74 -4.64
CA PHE A 130 5.02 16.17 -4.32
C PHE A 130 6.36 16.78 -4.72
N GLY A 131 7.48 16.12 -4.42
CA GLY A 131 8.81 16.67 -4.60
C GLY A 131 9.18 16.88 -6.07
N ILE A 132 9.00 15.86 -6.91
CA ILE A 132 9.30 15.96 -8.35
C ILE A 132 8.38 16.97 -9.04
N PRO A 133 7.04 16.91 -8.88
CA PRO A 133 6.15 17.87 -9.52
C PRO A 133 6.46 19.32 -9.12
N GLN A 134 6.74 19.56 -7.84
CA GLN A 134 7.09 20.91 -7.37
C GLN A 134 8.43 21.42 -7.95
N ALA A 135 9.42 20.54 -8.09
CA ALA A 135 10.74 20.93 -8.61
C ALA A 135 10.73 21.22 -10.12
N PHE A 136 9.84 20.58 -10.88
CA PHE A 136 9.75 20.70 -12.34
C PHE A 136 8.51 21.45 -12.82
N GLU A 137 7.70 22.01 -11.90
CA GLU A 137 6.47 22.74 -12.19
C GLU A 137 5.47 21.94 -13.06
N ILE A 138 5.38 20.64 -12.81
CA ILE A 138 4.49 19.72 -13.53
C ILE A 138 3.38 19.22 -12.60
N THR A 139 2.28 18.72 -13.18
CA THR A 139 1.25 18.02 -12.43
C THR A 139 1.40 16.52 -12.61
N MET A 140 1.22 15.75 -11.55
CA MET A 140 1.32 14.30 -11.57
C MET A 140 0.03 13.68 -11.05
N GLN A 141 -0.54 12.74 -11.79
CA GLN A 141 -1.71 11.99 -11.34
C GLN A 141 -1.31 11.00 -10.25
N PRO A 142 -2.12 10.82 -9.18
CA PRO A 142 -1.81 9.88 -8.09
C PRO A 142 -1.49 8.48 -8.58
N PHE A 143 -2.26 7.95 -9.52
CA PHE A 143 -2.03 6.61 -10.09
C PHE A 143 -0.65 6.47 -10.72
N VAL A 144 -0.21 7.46 -11.51
CA VAL A 144 1.11 7.46 -12.15
C VAL A 144 2.22 7.51 -11.10
N ALA A 145 2.07 8.38 -10.09
CA ALA A 145 3.01 8.45 -8.97
C ALA A 145 3.11 7.13 -8.21
N GLY A 146 1.97 6.48 -7.97
CA GLY A 146 1.90 5.17 -7.33
C GLY A 146 2.61 4.08 -8.14
N VAL A 147 2.36 4.01 -9.45
CA VAL A 147 3.06 3.08 -10.35
C VAL A 147 4.57 3.31 -10.31
N ILE A 148 5.04 4.55 -10.43
CA ILE A 148 6.47 4.87 -10.39
C ILE A 148 7.07 4.46 -9.03
N THR A 149 6.43 4.83 -7.94
CA THR A 149 6.90 4.53 -6.58
C THR A 149 7.05 3.03 -6.36
N LEU A 150 5.99 2.25 -6.64
CA LEU A 150 6.03 0.80 -6.46
C LEU A 150 7.01 0.14 -7.43
N SER A 151 7.11 0.65 -8.68
CA SER A 151 8.05 0.12 -9.67
C SER A 151 9.50 0.29 -9.22
N LEU A 152 9.88 1.48 -8.75
CA LEU A 152 11.22 1.73 -8.25
C LEU A 152 11.51 0.90 -7.01
N ASN A 153 10.61 0.91 -6.03
CA ASN A 153 10.78 0.14 -4.80
C ASN A 153 10.93 -1.36 -5.10
N ALA A 154 9.97 -1.96 -5.80
CA ALA A 154 9.98 -3.38 -6.11
C ALA A 154 11.17 -3.77 -7.01
N SER A 155 11.62 -2.90 -7.93
CA SER A 155 12.75 -3.20 -8.81
C SER A 155 14.06 -3.41 -8.06
N ALA A 156 14.29 -2.66 -6.99
CA ALA A 156 15.48 -2.81 -6.17
C ALA A 156 15.48 -4.16 -5.40
N TYR A 157 14.30 -4.60 -4.93
CA TYR A 157 14.16 -5.93 -4.32
C TYR A 157 14.30 -7.05 -5.37
N ILE A 158 13.70 -6.89 -6.55
CA ILE A 158 13.84 -7.84 -7.67
C ILE A 158 15.31 -7.96 -8.10
N ALA A 159 16.04 -6.86 -8.17
CA ALA A 159 17.47 -6.88 -8.47
C ALA A 159 18.27 -7.72 -7.46
N GLU A 160 17.98 -7.59 -6.17
CA GLU A 160 18.59 -8.40 -5.12
C GLU A 160 18.16 -9.88 -5.18
N ILE A 161 16.90 -10.17 -5.52
CA ILE A 161 16.44 -11.55 -5.75
C ILE A 161 17.23 -12.18 -6.87
N ILE A 162 17.46 -11.47 -7.98
CA ILE A 162 18.23 -11.96 -9.12
C ILE A 162 19.70 -12.20 -8.72
N ARG A 163 20.32 -11.22 -8.05
CA ARG A 163 21.70 -11.37 -7.55
C ARG A 163 21.82 -12.58 -6.62
N GLY A 164 20.94 -12.67 -5.63
CA GLY A 164 20.93 -13.77 -4.66
C GLY A 164 20.68 -15.13 -5.31
N GLY A 165 19.76 -15.20 -6.27
CA GLY A 165 19.47 -16.44 -6.99
C GLY A 165 20.62 -16.93 -7.87
N ILE A 166 21.33 -16.02 -8.53
CA ILE A 166 22.52 -16.37 -9.32
C ILE A 166 23.64 -16.85 -8.39
N GLN A 167 23.84 -16.19 -7.25
CA GLN A 167 24.87 -16.56 -6.28
C GLN A 167 24.54 -17.84 -5.49
N ALA A 168 23.28 -18.25 -5.43
CA ALA A 168 22.84 -19.46 -4.76
C ALA A 168 23.06 -20.74 -5.61
N VAL A 169 23.37 -20.60 -6.89
CA VAL A 169 23.77 -21.75 -7.71
C VAL A 169 25.12 -22.25 -7.26
N ASP A 170 25.26 -23.56 -7.11
CA ASP A 170 26.50 -24.20 -6.68
C ASP A 170 27.70 -23.81 -7.59
N LYS A 171 28.78 -23.37 -6.97
CA LYS A 171 30.00 -22.93 -7.67
C LYS A 171 30.60 -24.01 -8.56
N GLY A 172 30.45 -25.27 -8.18
CA GLY A 172 30.92 -26.41 -8.97
C GLY A 172 30.26 -26.48 -10.35
N GLN A 173 29.02 -25.94 -10.49
CA GLN A 173 28.38 -25.84 -11.81
C GLN A 173 29.17 -24.91 -12.75
N TYR A 174 29.64 -23.78 -12.22
CA TYR A 174 30.45 -22.85 -12.99
C TYR A 174 31.85 -23.43 -13.27
N GLU A 175 32.48 -24.06 -12.29
CA GLU A 175 33.82 -24.71 -12.42
C GLU A 175 33.77 -25.85 -13.45
N ALA A 176 32.71 -26.66 -13.43
CA ALA A 176 32.50 -27.70 -14.43
C ALA A 176 32.35 -27.12 -15.86
N CYS A 177 31.63 -26.02 -16.02
CA CYS A 177 31.53 -25.34 -17.31
C CYS A 177 32.86 -24.84 -17.80
N MET A 178 33.70 -24.26 -16.92
CA MET A 178 35.03 -23.77 -17.25
C MET A 178 35.97 -24.93 -17.64
N SER A 179 35.89 -26.04 -16.94
CA SER A 179 36.69 -27.25 -17.25
C SER A 179 36.33 -27.84 -18.62
N LEU A 180 35.09 -27.64 -19.07
CA LEU A 180 34.63 -28.03 -20.42
C LEU A 180 34.95 -26.97 -21.50
N GLY A 181 35.69 -25.90 -21.16
CA GLY A 181 36.04 -24.83 -22.09
C GLY A 181 34.89 -23.94 -22.52
N LEU A 182 33.78 -23.93 -21.75
CA LEU A 182 32.63 -23.06 -22.05
C LEU A 182 32.94 -21.61 -21.67
N PRO A 183 32.73 -20.65 -22.57
CA PRO A 183 32.87 -19.24 -22.23
C PRO A 183 31.78 -18.79 -21.23
N TYR A 184 32.10 -17.79 -20.40
CA TYR A 184 31.24 -17.27 -19.34
C TYR A 184 29.79 -17.07 -19.77
N SER A 185 29.57 -16.44 -20.92
CA SER A 185 28.19 -16.13 -21.38
C SER A 185 27.38 -17.39 -21.71
N LYS A 186 28.02 -18.44 -22.23
CA LYS A 186 27.36 -19.73 -22.49
C LYS A 186 27.06 -20.47 -21.18
N SER A 187 28.01 -20.49 -20.26
CA SER A 187 27.86 -21.08 -18.92
C SER A 187 26.72 -20.40 -18.17
N MET A 188 26.72 -19.07 -18.14
CA MET A 188 25.68 -18.28 -17.50
C MET A 188 24.30 -18.59 -18.11
N ARG A 189 24.17 -18.50 -19.45
CA ARG A 189 22.87 -18.61 -20.12
C ARG A 189 22.31 -20.04 -20.14
N LYS A 190 23.18 -21.06 -20.28
CA LYS A 190 22.74 -22.46 -20.49
C LYS A 190 22.71 -23.29 -19.21
N VAL A 191 23.49 -22.92 -18.19
CA VAL A 191 23.67 -23.73 -16.98
C VAL A 191 23.21 -22.95 -15.74
N ILE A 192 23.79 -21.78 -15.50
CA ILE A 192 23.59 -21.04 -14.26
C ILE A 192 22.18 -20.41 -14.22
N LEU A 193 21.81 -19.66 -15.25
CA LEU A 193 20.55 -18.89 -15.25
C LEU A 193 19.29 -19.78 -15.15
N PRO A 194 19.18 -20.94 -15.83
CA PRO A 194 18.02 -21.82 -15.66
C PRO A 194 17.89 -22.37 -14.24
N GLN A 195 18.99 -22.65 -13.56
CA GLN A 195 18.98 -23.09 -12.17
C GLN A 195 18.62 -21.93 -11.23
N ALA A 196 19.25 -20.77 -11.43
CA ALA A 196 18.99 -19.56 -10.67
C ALA A 196 17.50 -19.16 -10.73
N ILE A 197 16.87 -19.21 -11.91
CA ILE A 197 15.44 -18.89 -12.07
C ILE A 197 14.57 -19.78 -11.17
N ARG A 198 14.84 -21.08 -11.11
CA ARG A 198 14.09 -21.98 -10.22
C ARG A 198 14.23 -21.63 -8.75
N ILE A 199 15.44 -21.21 -8.35
CA ILE A 199 15.72 -20.76 -6.96
C ILE A 199 14.99 -19.45 -6.66
N MET A 200 14.90 -18.54 -7.64
CA MET A 200 14.28 -17.21 -7.47
C MET A 200 12.74 -17.24 -7.42
N VAL A 201 12.07 -18.23 -8.03
CA VAL A 201 10.60 -18.26 -8.14
C VAL A 201 9.87 -18.02 -6.82
N PRO A 202 10.21 -18.67 -5.70
CA PRO A 202 9.53 -18.40 -4.42
C PRO A 202 9.68 -16.96 -3.95
N SER A 203 10.86 -16.37 -4.15
CA SER A 203 11.14 -14.98 -3.79
C SER A 203 10.38 -13.99 -4.67
N PHE A 204 10.18 -14.28 -5.96
CA PHE A 204 9.34 -13.46 -6.83
C PHE A 204 7.87 -13.50 -6.40
N ILE A 205 7.35 -14.68 -6.02
CA ILE A 205 5.99 -14.81 -5.51
C ILE A 205 5.82 -14.00 -4.22
N ASN A 206 6.80 -14.08 -3.32
CA ASN A 206 6.79 -13.28 -2.10
C ASN A 206 6.82 -11.77 -2.39
N GLN A 207 7.65 -11.34 -3.36
CA GLN A 207 7.73 -9.93 -3.77
C GLN A 207 6.40 -9.45 -4.36
N PHE A 208 5.69 -10.28 -5.11
CA PHE A 208 4.34 -9.96 -5.59
C PHE A 208 3.39 -9.66 -4.42
N VAL A 209 3.38 -10.52 -3.40
CA VAL A 209 2.53 -10.33 -2.22
C VAL A 209 2.90 -9.08 -1.42
N ILE A 210 4.21 -8.79 -1.30
CA ILE A 210 4.70 -7.56 -0.64
C ILE A 210 4.19 -6.35 -1.41
N THR A 211 4.43 -6.28 -2.73
CA THR A 211 4.02 -5.14 -3.56
C THR A 211 2.50 -4.92 -3.52
N LEU A 212 1.72 -6.00 -3.49
CA LEU A 212 0.26 -5.92 -3.34
C LEU A 212 -0.15 -5.28 -2.02
N LYS A 213 0.52 -5.60 -0.91
CA LYS A 213 0.27 -4.97 0.39
C LYS A 213 0.73 -3.52 0.42
N ASP A 214 1.85 -3.22 -0.23
CA ASP A 214 2.44 -1.88 -0.28
C ASP A 214 1.54 -0.86 -1.00
N THR A 215 0.58 -1.31 -1.83
CA THR A 215 -0.42 -0.42 -2.42
C THR A 215 -1.23 0.34 -1.38
N SER A 216 -1.44 -0.24 -0.19
CA SER A 216 -2.17 0.41 0.90
C SER A 216 -1.53 1.72 1.37
N ILE A 217 -0.20 1.85 1.26
CA ILE A 217 0.52 3.08 1.61
C ILE A 217 0.15 4.23 0.66
N LEU A 218 -0.25 3.91 -0.57
CA LEU A 218 -0.59 4.89 -1.58
C LEU A 218 -1.96 5.56 -1.38
N SER A 219 -2.77 5.06 -0.45
CA SER A 219 -3.99 5.72 0.00
C SER A 219 -3.72 7.15 0.48
N ILE A 220 -2.53 7.39 1.04
CA ILE A 220 -2.10 8.71 1.56
C ILE A 220 -2.01 9.80 0.48
N ILE A 221 -1.81 9.41 -0.79
CA ILE A 221 -1.81 10.32 -1.94
C ILE A 221 -3.15 10.30 -2.70
N GLY A 222 -4.20 9.72 -2.11
CA GLY A 222 -5.56 9.74 -2.65
C GLY A 222 -5.86 8.67 -3.69
N ILE A 223 -5.10 7.57 -3.73
CA ILE A 223 -5.44 6.42 -4.60
C ILE A 223 -6.52 5.60 -3.90
N ALA A 224 -7.70 5.52 -4.53
CA ALA A 224 -8.81 4.69 -4.09
C ALA A 224 -8.52 3.21 -4.39
N GLU A 225 -7.67 2.61 -3.57
CA GLU A 225 -7.38 1.18 -3.54
C GLU A 225 -8.20 0.49 -2.42
N LEU A 226 -8.04 -0.81 -2.25
CA LEU A 226 -8.90 -1.60 -1.36
C LEU A 226 -8.93 -1.08 0.09
N THR A 227 -7.81 -0.61 0.64
CA THR A 227 -7.73 -0.12 2.03
C THR A 227 -8.42 1.23 2.21
N GLN A 228 -8.39 2.08 1.19
CA GLN A 228 -9.07 3.38 1.24
C GLN A 228 -10.59 3.25 1.00
N THR A 229 -11.02 2.19 0.32
CA THR A 229 -12.42 1.98 -0.04
C THR A 229 -13.18 1.09 0.94
N GLY A 230 -12.50 0.37 1.83
CA GLY A 230 -13.06 -0.50 2.87
C GLY A 230 -13.14 0.19 4.19
#